data_480263e6afa1f482f761f8d5518ee81b
#
_entry.id   480263e6afa1f482f761f8d5518ee81b
#
_cell.length_a   1.000
_cell.length_b   1.000
_cell.length_c   1.000
_cell.angle_alpha   90.00
_cell.angle_beta   90.00
_cell.angle_gamma   90.00
#
_symmetry.space_group_name_H-M   'P 1'
#
loop_
_entity.id
_entity.type
_entity.pdbx_description
1 polymer ?
#
loop_
_entity_poly.entity_id
_entity_poly.type
_entity_poly.pdbx_seq_one_letter_code
_entity_poly.pdbx_strand_id
1 'polypeptide(L)'
;QITGINQWERHGYLLSAGSANNGSDIYRMHYWNMGYNLIDMIDSSRITGKFDYIAAAYSLNAWSWVTAADVYAEMPVKQAFERGRLSFDYDNQNVAYQLALSYCDSALANWANAAAMTKPSTLSQGDLWFFQGNQSRWIKFVNGIKARIYHRYSKKSSYLTKEVDNVIKYTNLAMSSTGDDAMIQF
;
A
#
# COMPACT_ATOMS: atom_id res chain seq x y z
N GLN A 1 -13.94 -26.25 -17.19
CA GLN A 1 -14.36 -25.10 -18.02
C GLN A 1 -14.85 -24.02 -17.08
N ILE A 2 -14.12 -22.92 -16.95
CA ILE A 2 -14.55 -21.77 -16.17
C ILE A 2 -15.64 -21.10 -16.99
N THR A 3 -16.89 -21.32 -16.63
CA THR A 3 -18.06 -20.78 -17.31
C THR A 3 -18.39 -19.34 -16.89
N GLY A 4 -17.66 -18.78 -15.95
CA GLY A 4 -17.79 -17.39 -15.53
C GLY A 4 -16.96 -16.46 -16.41
N ILE A 5 -17.53 -15.31 -16.75
CA ILE A 5 -16.79 -14.23 -17.39
C ILE A 5 -15.76 -13.70 -16.37
N ASN A 6 -14.47 -13.95 -16.61
CA ASN A 6 -13.41 -13.35 -15.82
C ASN A 6 -13.35 -11.83 -16.10
N GLN A 7 -13.95 -11.05 -15.22
CA GLN A 7 -14.00 -9.60 -15.35
C GLN A 7 -12.61 -8.94 -15.29
N TRP A 8 -11.64 -9.58 -14.64
CA TRP A 8 -10.28 -9.06 -14.50
C TRP A 8 -9.49 -9.09 -15.81
N GLU A 9 -9.80 -9.99 -16.73
CA GLU A 9 -9.15 -10.09 -18.04
C GLU A 9 -9.71 -9.12 -19.09
N ARG A 10 -10.75 -8.37 -18.76
CA ARG A 10 -11.44 -7.46 -19.67
C ARG A 10 -11.05 -5.99 -19.49
N HIS A 11 -9.79 -5.73 -19.32
CA HIS A 11 -9.30 -4.35 -19.22
C HIS A 11 -9.73 -3.52 -20.43
N GLY A 12 -10.52 -2.47 -20.16
CA GLY A 12 -10.93 -1.50 -21.17
C GLY A 12 -11.90 -1.98 -22.23
N TYR A 13 -12.47 -3.16 -22.13
CA TYR A 13 -13.44 -3.65 -23.10
C TYR A 13 -14.85 -3.18 -22.75
N LEU A 14 -15.39 -2.28 -23.54
CA LEU A 14 -16.79 -1.85 -23.46
C LEU A 14 -17.71 -2.94 -24.01
N LEU A 15 -18.29 -3.75 -23.16
CA LEU A 15 -19.17 -4.84 -23.58
C LEU A 15 -20.64 -4.49 -23.61
N SER A 16 -21.05 -3.52 -22.82
CA SER A 16 -22.40 -2.96 -22.83
C SER A 16 -22.47 -1.72 -21.94
N ALA A 17 -23.39 -0.83 -22.23
CA ALA A 17 -23.70 0.29 -21.36
C ALA A 17 -24.13 -0.26 -19.98
N GLY A 18 -23.32 -0.04 -18.97
CA GLY A 18 -23.57 -0.46 -17.58
C GLY A 18 -22.61 -1.48 -16.98
N SER A 19 -21.76 -2.16 -17.78
CA SER A 19 -20.76 -3.13 -17.26
C SER A 19 -19.31 -2.68 -17.49
N ALA A 20 -19.09 -1.45 -17.85
CA ALA A 20 -17.84 -0.93 -18.39
C ALA A 20 -16.77 -0.58 -17.34
N ASN A 21 -16.88 -1.05 -16.10
CA ASN A 21 -16.07 -0.53 -15.01
C ASN A 21 -15.03 -1.51 -14.45
N ASN A 22 -14.66 -2.52 -15.23
CA ASN A 22 -13.79 -3.61 -14.75
C ASN A 22 -12.36 -3.17 -14.42
N GLY A 23 -11.86 -2.07 -15.01
CA GLY A 23 -10.55 -1.52 -14.71
C GLY A 23 -10.54 -0.53 -13.54
N SER A 24 -11.68 -0.11 -13.01
CA SER A 24 -11.75 0.94 -12.00
C SER A 24 -11.78 0.44 -10.57
N ASP A 25 -11.90 -0.85 -10.33
CA ASP A 25 -12.02 -1.37 -8.96
C ASP A 25 -10.76 -1.08 -8.13
N ILE A 26 -9.57 -1.21 -8.69
CA ILE A 26 -8.33 -0.85 -8.01
C ILE A 26 -8.27 0.66 -7.76
N TYR A 27 -8.67 1.47 -8.74
CA TYR A 27 -8.72 2.93 -8.60
C TYR A 27 -9.71 3.35 -7.50
N ARG A 28 -10.90 2.75 -7.52
CA ARG A 28 -11.94 2.97 -6.52
C ARG A 28 -11.49 2.50 -5.14
N MET A 29 -10.87 1.32 -5.04
CA MET A 29 -10.30 0.82 -3.80
C MET A 29 -9.26 1.81 -3.26
N HIS A 30 -8.33 2.27 -4.10
CA HIS A 30 -7.26 3.15 -3.71
C HIS A 30 -7.75 4.50 -3.19
N TYR A 31 -8.54 5.23 -4.00
CA TYR A 31 -8.94 6.60 -3.66
C TYR A 31 -10.16 6.65 -2.73
N TRP A 32 -11.15 5.79 -2.98
CA TRP A 32 -12.42 5.86 -2.27
C TRP A 32 -12.47 4.97 -1.03
N ASN A 33 -12.21 3.67 -1.19
CA ASN A 33 -12.44 2.72 -0.10
C ASN A 33 -11.34 2.78 0.96
N MET A 34 -10.08 2.96 0.56
CA MET A 34 -8.94 2.95 1.49
C MET A 34 -8.43 4.36 1.80
N GLY A 35 -8.29 5.23 0.79
CA GLY A 35 -7.51 6.46 0.91
C GLY A 35 -7.94 7.35 2.06
N TYR A 36 -9.18 7.85 2.06
CA TYR A 36 -9.68 8.71 3.14
C TYR A 36 -9.76 7.99 4.48
N ASN A 37 -10.17 6.72 4.50
CA ASN A 37 -10.26 5.95 5.74
C ASN A 37 -8.89 5.79 6.42
N LEU A 38 -7.83 5.58 5.63
CA LEU A 38 -6.47 5.47 6.18
C LEU A 38 -5.93 6.82 6.66
N ILE A 39 -6.28 7.92 6.01
CA ILE A 39 -5.94 9.28 6.45
C ILE A 39 -6.64 9.57 7.78
N ASP A 40 -7.93 9.35 7.87
CA ASP A 40 -8.69 9.57 9.10
C ASP A 40 -8.21 8.67 10.25
N MET A 41 -7.80 7.43 9.94
CA MET A 41 -7.18 6.52 10.91
C MET A 41 -5.85 7.07 11.44
N ILE A 42 -5.00 7.63 10.58
CA ILE A 42 -3.73 8.26 10.98
C ILE A 42 -4.01 9.46 11.89
N ASP A 43 -4.90 10.35 11.48
CA ASP A 43 -5.18 11.59 12.21
C ASP A 43 -5.81 11.32 13.58
N SER A 44 -6.80 10.43 13.65
CA SER A 44 -7.42 10.01 14.90
C SER A 44 -6.43 9.30 15.84
N SER A 45 -5.55 8.47 15.28
CA SER A 45 -4.56 7.74 16.06
C SER A 45 -3.44 8.63 16.58
N ARG A 46 -3.08 9.72 15.88
CA ARG A 46 -2.16 10.74 16.37
C ARG A 46 -2.67 11.42 17.65
N ILE A 47 -3.96 11.78 17.68
CA ILE A 47 -4.60 12.43 18.84
C ILE A 47 -4.55 11.49 20.06
N THR A 48 -4.68 10.19 19.85
CA THR A 48 -4.76 9.19 20.93
C THR A 48 -3.40 8.53 21.24
N GLY A 49 -2.34 8.85 20.51
CA GLY A 49 -1.01 8.27 20.69
C GLY A 49 -0.91 6.78 20.32
N LYS A 50 -1.74 6.33 19.37
CA LYS A 50 -1.80 4.94 18.91
C LYS A 50 -0.86 4.72 17.72
N PHE A 51 0.43 4.64 17.98
CA PHE A 51 1.46 4.51 16.94
C PHE A 51 1.35 3.23 16.12
N ASP A 52 0.85 2.13 16.69
CA ASP A 52 0.57 0.87 16.03
C ASP A 52 -0.48 1.02 14.91
N TYR A 53 -1.57 1.73 15.16
CA TYR A 53 -2.57 2.05 14.15
C TYR A 53 -2.04 3.00 13.07
N ILE A 54 -1.24 4.01 13.46
CA ILE A 54 -0.58 4.91 12.49
C ILE A 54 0.34 4.10 11.56
N ALA A 55 1.15 3.20 12.14
CA ALA A 55 2.08 2.37 11.40
C ALA A 55 1.36 1.42 10.42
N ALA A 56 0.29 0.75 10.87
CA ALA A 56 -0.53 -0.11 10.02
C ALA A 56 -1.17 0.68 8.86
N ALA A 57 -1.71 1.86 9.14
CA ALA A 57 -2.32 2.72 8.12
C ALA A 57 -1.32 3.18 7.06
N TYR A 58 -0.11 3.61 7.46
CA TYR A 58 0.95 3.94 6.50
C TYR A 58 1.42 2.72 5.70
N SER A 59 1.48 1.53 6.33
CA SER A 59 1.83 0.28 5.63
C SER A 59 0.83 -0.04 4.52
N LEU A 60 -0.46 0.04 4.80
CA LEU A 60 -1.53 -0.18 3.82
C LEU A 60 -1.57 0.92 2.75
N ASN A 61 -1.32 2.18 3.13
CA ASN A 61 -1.22 3.28 2.18
C ASN A 61 -0.06 3.05 1.19
N ALA A 62 1.12 2.68 1.67
CA ALA A 62 2.27 2.36 0.81
C ALA A 62 1.93 1.23 -0.17
N TRP A 63 1.32 0.15 0.30
CA TRP A 63 0.87 -0.96 -0.54
C TRP A 63 -0.15 -0.52 -1.60
N SER A 64 -1.13 0.29 -1.20
CA SER A 64 -2.18 0.78 -2.08
C SER A 64 -1.62 1.67 -3.20
N TRP A 65 -0.71 2.61 -2.88
CA TRP A 65 -0.05 3.46 -3.88
C TRP A 65 0.77 2.65 -4.89
N VAL A 66 1.54 1.66 -4.43
CA VAL A 66 2.31 0.79 -5.34
C VAL A 66 1.37 0.00 -6.26
N THR A 67 0.30 -0.56 -5.70
CA THR A 67 -0.65 -1.37 -6.46
C THR A 67 -1.35 -0.52 -7.53
N ALA A 68 -1.82 0.67 -7.17
CA ALA A 68 -2.46 1.58 -8.11
C ALA A 68 -1.48 2.07 -9.19
N ALA A 69 -0.25 2.45 -8.81
CA ALA A 69 0.78 2.89 -9.74
C ALA A 69 1.23 1.79 -10.71
N ASP A 70 1.27 0.53 -10.25
CA ASP A 70 1.58 -0.63 -11.11
C ASP A 70 0.52 -0.83 -12.22
N VAL A 71 -0.73 -0.46 -11.94
CA VAL A 71 -1.86 -0.67 -12.88
C VAL A 71 -2.08 0.53 -13.79
N TYR A 72 -2.03 1.75 -13.24
CA TYR A 72 -2.45 2.95 -13.97
C TYR A 72 -1.29 3.81 -14.48
N ALA A 73 -0.09 3.60 -14.00
CA ALA A 73 1.11 4.38 -14.33
C ALA A 73 0.97 5.88 -13.99
N GLU A 74 0.13 6.61 -14.71
CA GLU A 74 -0.15 8.03 -14.46
C GLU A 74 -1.46 8.17 -13.70
N MET A 75 -1.44 8.95 -12.60
CA MET A 75 -2.58 9.10 -11.71
C MET A 75 -2.42 10.36 -10.83
N PRO A 76 -3.51 10.92 -10.29
CA PRO A 76 -3.40 12.00 -9.33
C PRO A 76 -2.66 11.55 -8.06
N VAL A 77 -1.55 12.18 -7.72
CA VAL A 77 -0.75 11.85 -6.54
C VAL A 77 -0.63 13.05 -5.60
N LYS A 78 -0.04 14.14 -6.08
CA LYS A 78 0.24 15.32 -5.24
C LYS A 78 -1.02 16.00 -4.73
N GLN A 79 -2.05 16.02 -5.56
CA GLN A 79 -3.34 16.66 -5.27
C GLN A 79 -4.37 15.67 -4.73
N ALA A 80 -4.01 14.38 -4.65
CA ALA A 80 -4.90 13.36 -4.13
C ALA A 80 -5.36 13.74 -2.71
N PHE A 81 -6.62 13.50 -2.43
CA PHE A 81 -7.23 13.76 -1.12
C PHE A 81 -7.31 15.24 -0.68
N GLU A 82 -7.01 16.20 -1.57
CA GLU A 82 -7.30 17.62 -1.29
C GLU A 82 -8.81 17.84 -1.19
N ARG A 83 -9.28 18.24 -0.01
CA ARG A 83 -10.71 18.46 0.23
C ARG A 83 -11.24 19.63 -0.60
N GLY A 84 -12.38 19.44 -1.26
CA GLY A 84 -13.04 20.46 -2.08
C GLY A 84 -12.48 20.60 -3.49
N ARG A 85 -11.44 19.87 -3.87
CA ARG A 85 -10.93 19.85 -5.23
C ARG A 85 -11.82 18.98 -6.13
N LEU A 86 -12.17 19.49 -7.30
CA LEU A 86 -13.02 18.80 -8.30
C LEU A 86 -12.25 18.37 -9.55
N SER A 87 -11.04 18.92 -9.77
CA SER A 87 -10.19 18.60 -10.91
C SER A 87 -8.75 18.34 -10.43
N PHE A 88 -8.11 17.32 -10.97
CA PHE A 88 -6.80 16.85 -10.50
C PHE A 88 -5.84 16.74 -11.67
N ASP A 89 -4.60 17.18 -11.47
CA ASP A 89 -3.51 16.91 -12.39
C ASP A 89 -3.00 15.49 -12.21
N TYR A 90 -2.59 14.86 -13.32
CA TYR A 90 -1.97 13.55 -13.31
C TYR A 90 -0.46 13.69 -13.10
N ASP A 91 0.05 12.94 -12.18
CA ASP A 91 1.47 12.77 -11.93
C ASP A 91 1.98 11.47 -12.56
N ASN A 92 3.27 11.42 -12.90
CA ASN A 92 3.86 10.19 -13.43
C ASN A 92 4.04 9.12 -12.34
N GLN A 93 4.15 7.87 -12.76
CA GLN A 93 4.29 6.70 -11.90
C GLN A 93 5.38 6.83 -10.82
N ASN A 94 6.51 7.48 -11.16
CA ASN A 94 7.60 7.63 -10.22
C ASN A 94 7.21 8.47 -8.99
N VAL A 95 6.33 9.45 -9.15
CA VAL A 95 5.84 10.28 -8.02
C VAL A 95 5.08 9.40 -7.03
N ALA A 96 4.24 8.49 -7.51
CA ALA A 96 3.52 7.54 -6.67
C ALA A 96 4.47 6.57 -5.94
N TYR A 97 5.51 6.06 -6.62
CA TYR A 97 6.52 5.21 -5.97
C TYR A 97 7.32 5.95 -4.89
N GLN A 98 7.71 7.20 -5.13
CA GLN A 98 8.41 8.00 -4.13
C GLN A 98 7.51 8.28 -2.91
N LEU A 99 6.24 8.57 -3.13
CA LEU A 99 5.27 8.72 -2.04
C LEU A 99 5.11 7.41 -1.25
N ALA A 100 4.99 6.28 -1.95
CA ALA A 100 4.89 4.97 -1.30
C ALA A 100 6.15 4.65 -0.46
N LEU A 101 7.36 4.98 -0.94
CA LEU A 101 8.60 4.84 -0.16
C LEU A 101 8.57 5.70 1.10
N SER A 102 8.12 6.95 1.01
CA SER A 102 7.99 7.83 2.18
C SER A 102 6.98 7.30 3.20
N TYR A 103 5.90 6.66 2.74
CA TYR A 103 4.94 6.00 3.61
C TYR A 103 5.52 4.74 4.25
N CYS A 104 6.35 3.97 3.54
CA CYS A 104 7.10 2.86 4.14
C CYS A 104 8.02 3.35 5.27
N ASP A 105 8.73 4.45 5.06
CA ASP A 105 9.61 5.02 6.09
C ASP A 105 8.80 5.53 7.28
N SER A 106 7.69 6.20 7.05
CA SER A 106 6.75 6.62 8.08
C SER A 106 6.17 5.43 8.86
N ALA A 107 5.83 4.34 8.16
CA ALA A 107 5.36 3.12 8.80
C ALA A 107 6.43 2.52 9.74
N LEU A 108 7.66 2.36 9.25
CA LEU A 108 8.76 1.80 10.05
C LEU A 108 9.07 2.65 11.28
N ALA A 109 9.07 3.98 11.13
CA ALA A 109 9.27 4.91 12.25
C ALA A 109 8.16 4.77 13.31
N ASN A 110 6.90 4.66 12.87
CA ASN A 110 5.78 4.49 13.79
C ASN A 110 5.74 3.09 14.42
N TRP A 111 6.20 2.04 13.73
CA TRP A 111 6.40 0.73 14.37
C TRP A 111 7.46 0.77 15.47
N ALA A 112 8.55 1.53 15.30
CA ALA A 112 9.54 1.75 16.36
C ALA A 112 8.92 2.48 17.57
N ASN A 113 8.08 3.50 17.32
CA ASN A 113 7.37 4.21 18.38
C ASN A 113 6.32 3.31 19.06
N ALA A 114 5.64 2.44 18.29
CA ALA A 114 4.67 1.50 18.84
C ALA A 114 5.29 0.52 19.83
N ALA A 115 6.55 0.09 19.62
CA ALA A 115 7.28 -0.75 20.56
C ALA A 115 7.54 -0.07 21.92
N ALA A 116 7.54 1.27 21.95
CA ALA A 116 7.76 2.08 23.16
C ALA A 116 6.46 2.58 23.81
N MET A 117 5.29 2.19 23.30
CA MET A 117 4.00 2.63 23.86
C MET A 117 3.82 2.12 25.30
N THR A 118 3.39 3.00 26.18
CA THR A 118 3.04 2.64 27.56
C THR A 118 1.67 1.97 27.70
N LYS A 119 0.76 2.24 26.74
CA LYS A 119 -0.57 1.62 26.69
C LYS A 119 -0.51 0.34 25.84
N PRO A 120 -1.18 -0.74 26.25
CA PRO A 120 -1.25 -1.96 25.45
C PRO A 120 -1.82 -1.68 24.05
N SER A 121 -1.24 -2.33 23.03
CA SER A 121 -1.80 -2.34 21.69
C SER A 121 -3.16 -3.02 21.67
N THR A 122 -4.09 -2.43 20.93
CA THR A 122 -5.40 -3.03 20.60
C THR A 122 -5.52 -3.34 19.12
N LEU A 123 -4.44 -3.24 18.37
CA LEU A 123 -4.43 -3.43 16.92
C LEU A 123 -4.95 -4.82 16.51
N SER A 124 -4.67 -5.85 17.30
CA SER A 124 -5.19 -7.21 17.05
C SER A 124 -6.70 -7.32 17.05
N GLN A 125 -7.40 -6.37 17.68
CA GLN A 125 -8.87 -6.32 17.68
C GLN A 125 -9.43 -5.78 16.36
N GLY A 126 -8.67 -4.95 15.64
CA GLY A 126 -9.03 -4.41 14.33
C GLY A 126 -8.39 -5.18 13.16
N ASP A 127 -7.18 -5.66 13.36
CA ASP A 127 -6.44 -6.47 12.40
C ASP A 127 -6.73 -7.96 12.58
N LEU A 128 -7.97 -8.36 12.29
CA LEU A 128 -8.42 -9.76 12.49
C LEU A 128 -7.90 -10.71 11.40
N TRP A 129 -7.61 -10.18 10.21
CA TRP A 129 -7.47 -10.98 9.00
C TRP A 129 -6.07 -10.95 8.39
N PHE A 130 -5.27 -9.93 8.69
CA PHE A 130 -4.00 -9.71 8.02
C PHE A 130 -2.84 -10.30 8.83
N PHE A 131 -2.45 -9.64 9.93
CA PHE A 131 -1.36 -10.11 10.79
C PHE A 131 -1.76 -10.21 12.27
N GLN A 132 -3.01 -9.98 12.60
CA GLN A 132 -3.55 -10.05 13.97
C GLN A 132 -2.78 -9.14 14.95
N GLY A 133 -2.36 -7.98 14.48
CA GLY A 133 -1.60 -7.01 15.25
C GLY A 133 -0.12 -7.38 15.45
N ASN A 134 0.39 -8.41 14.80
CA ASN A 134 1.78 -8.83 14.93
C ASN A 134 2.73 -7.81 14.26
N GLN A 135 3.37 -6.98 15.06
CA GLN A 135 4.27 -5.93 14.62
C GLN A 135 5.42 -6.43 13.74
N SER A 136 6.02 -7.57 14.07
CA SER A 136 7.14 -8.13 13.30
C SER A 136 6.72 -8.48 11.87
N ARG A 137 5.54 -9.08 11.70
CA ARG A 137 4.98 -9.39 10.36
C ARG A 137 4.67 -8.12 9.57
N TRP A 138 4.11 -7.10 10.22
CA TRP A 138 3.89 -5.79 9.60
C TRP A 138 5.18 -5.14 9.12
N ILE A 139 6.25 -5.18 9.92
CA ILE A 139 7.58 -4.65 9.53
C ILE A 139 8.14 -5.41 8.32
N LYS A 140 8.04 -6.74 8.30
CA LYS A 140 8.45 -7.57 7.16
C LYS A 140 7.64 -7.23 5.89
N PHE A 141 6.33 -7.03 6.03
CA PHE A 141 5.46 -6.60 4.92
C PHE A 141 5.92 -5.26 4.33
N VAL A 142 6.19 -4.25 5.16
CA VAL A 142 6.69 -2.95 4.70
C VAL A 142 8.03 -3.08 3.98
N ASN A 143 8.95 -3.89 4.48
CA ASN A 143 10.22 -4.15 3.80
C ASN A 143 10.00 -4.84 2.45
N GLY A 144 9.05 -5.77 2.34
CA GLY A 144 8.65 -6.37 1.08
C GLY A 144 8.12 -5.36 0.07
N ILE A 145 7.33 -4.38 0.51
CA ILE A 145 6.88 -3.28 -0.35
C ILE A 145 8.09 -2.46 -0.85
N LYS A 146 9.04 -2.10 0.02
CA LYS A 146 10.25 -1.36 -0.38
C LYS A 146 11.06 -2.13 -1.41
N ALA A 147 11.31 -3.42 -1.18
CA ALA A 147 12.01 -4.27 -2.13
C ALA A 147 11.30 -4.30 -3.50
N ARG A 148 9.97 -4.44 -3.50
CA ARG A 148 9.15 -4.40 -4.71
C ARG A 148 9.28 -3.09 -5.47
N ILE A 149 9.22 -1.95 -4.78
CA ILE A 149 9.35 -0.62 -5.42
C ILE A 149 10.72 -0.48 -6.08
N TYR A 150 11.81 -0.77 -5.36
CA TYR A 150 13.15 -0.69 -5.94
C TYR A 150 13.34 -1.64 -7.12
N HIS A 151 12.74 -2.83 -7.09
CA HIS A 151 12.80 -3.77 -8.20
C HIS A 151 12.00 -3.30 -9.43
N ARG A 152 10.98 -2.42 -9.29
CA ARG A 152 10.27 -1.82 -10.43
C ARG A 152 11.18 -1.00 -11.35
N TYR A 153 12.31 -0.55 -10.86
CA TYR A 153 13.32 0.16 -11.65
C TYR A 153 14.25 -0.76 -12.47
N SER A 154 14.04 -2.07 -12.48
CA SER A 154 14.91 -3.07 -13.10
C SER A 154 15.23 -2.84 -14.60
N LYS A 155 14.35 -2.13 -15.32
CA LYS A 155 14.56 -1.73 -16.73
C LYS A 155 15.33 -0.41 -16.91
N LYS A 156 15.63 0.32 -15.83
CA LYS A 156 16.41 1.56 -15.91
C LYS A 156 17.90 1.24 -15.99
N SER A 157 18.65 1.98 -16.81
CA SER A 157 20.11 1.82 -16.94
C SER A 157 20.87 1.99 -15.63
N SER A 158 20.32 2.80 -14.71
CA SER A 158 20.89 3.04 -13.39
C SER A 158 20.58 1.95 -12.35
N TYR A 159 19.82 0.92 -12.68
CA TYR A 159 19.34 -0.07 -11.71
C TYR A 159 20.47 -0.74 -10.92
N LEU A 160 21.48 -1.24 -11.61
CA LEU A 160 22.60 -1.96 -11.00
C LEU A 160 23.45 -1.08 -10.07
N THR A 161 23.46 0.23 -10.30
CA THR A 161 24.30 1.17 -9.54
C THR A 161 23.55 1.91 -8.44
N LYS A 162 22.21 1.91 -8.47
CA LYS A 162 21.40 2.69 -7.53
C LYS A 162 20.41 1.86 -6.72
N GLU A 163 19.81 0.83 -7.33
CA GLU A 163 18.64 0.19 -6.76
C GLU A 163 18.89 -1.23 -6.27
N VAL A 164 19.83 -1.96 -6.88
CA VAL A 164 20.03 -3.39 -6.60
C VAL A 164 20.39 -3.66 -5.14
N ASP A 165 21.23 -2.82 -4.52
CA ASP A 165 21.59 -2.97 -3.11
C ASP A 165 20.39 -2.78 -2.18
N ASN A 166 19.48 -1.85 -2.53
CA ASN A 166 18.24 -1.66 -1.82
C ASN A 166 17.30 -2.86 -1.98
N VAL A 167 17.22 -3.44 -3.18
CA VAL A 167 16.43 -4.66 -3.41
C VAL A 167 16.93 -5.79 -2.51
N ILE A 168 18.24 -6.07 -2.52
CA ILE A 168 18.85 -7.12 -1.69
C ILE A 168 18.61 -6.84 -0.21
N LYS A 169 18.89 -5.62 0.24
CA LYS A 169 18.71 -5.21 1.64
C LYS A 169 17.28 -5.46 2.12
N TYR A 170 16.30 -4.93 1.40
CA TYR A 170 14.92 -4.99 1.85
C TYR A 170 14.29 -6.37 1.63
N THR A 171 14.74 -7.15 0.64
CA THR A 171 14.33 -8.55 0.49
C THR A 171 14.79 -9.38 1.69
N ASN A 172 16.02 -9.18 2.18
CA ASN A 172 16.52 -9.88 3.36
C ASN A 172 15.79 -9.52 4.67
N LEU A 173 15.14 -8.35 4.71
CA LEU A 173 14.34 -7.86 5.84
C LEU A 173 12.84 -8.17 5.69
N ALA A 174 12.42 -8.69 4.55
CA ALA A 174 11.04 -8.98 4.22
C ALA A 174 10.59 -10.37 4.75
N MET A 175 9.43 -10.79 4.29
CA MET A 175 8.86 -12.11 4.60
C MET A 175 9.80 -13.22 4.08
N SER A 176 10.13 -14.18 4.94
CA SER A 176 11.08 -15.24 4.63
C SER A 176 10.52 -16.66 4.83
N SER A 177 9.30 -16.77 5.33
CA SER A 177 8.62 -18.05 5.57
C SER A 177 7.12 -17.92 5.35
N THR A 178 6.44 -19.05 5.16
CA THR A 178 4.97 -19.10 5.07
C THR A 178 4.27 -18.59 6.33
N GLY A 179 4.96 -18.61 7.48
CA GLY A 179 4.45 -18.02 8.71
C GLY A 179 4.38 -16.49 8.70
N ASP A 180 5.05 -15.85 7.75
CA ASP A 180 5.04 -14.37 7.57
C ASP A 180 3.95 -13.91 6.60
N ASP A 181 3.30 -14.84 5.89
CA ASP A 181 2.35 -14.51 4.82
C ASP A 181 1.14 -13.73 5.34
N ALA A 182 0.73 -12.74 4.57
CA ALA A 182 -0.53 -12.02 4.76
C ALA A 182 -1.65 -12.83 4.11
N MET A 183 -2.24 -13.76 4.85
CA MET A 183 -3.32 -14.61 4.34
C MET A 183 -4.65 -14.26 4.98
N ILE A 184 -5.64 -13.96 4.13
CA ILE A 184 -7.03 -13.87 4.55
C ILE A 184 -7.63 -15.27 4.40
N GLN A 185 -8.03 -15.88 5.50
CA GLN A 185 -8.76 -17.15 5.49
C GLN A 185 -10.25 -16.87 5.41
N PHE A 186 -10.91 -17.48 4.44
CA PHE A 186 -12.35 -17.39 4.21
C PHE A 186 -13.07 -18.56 4.86
#